data_e9f8ff914c6c9dcd2528ac2e4ca26055
#
_entry.id   e9f8ff914c6c9dcd2528ac2e4ca26055
#
_cell.length_a   1.000
_cell.length_b   1.000
_cell.length_c   1.000
_cell.angle_alpha   90.00
_cell.angle_beta   90.00
_cell.angle_gamma   90.00
#
_symmetry.space_group_name_H-M   'P 1'
#
loop_
_entity.id
_entity.type
_entity.pdbx_description
1 polymer ?
#
loop_
_entity_poly.entity_id
_entity_poly.type
_entity_poly.pdbx_seq_one_letter_code
_entity_poly.pdbx_strand_id
1 'polypeptide(L)'
;MSEYLDIPSLYGSSVFSEKEMRARLPREIYKRLAASMATGEELDPAVADATASAMKAWAIEQGATHYTHWFQPLTGTTAEKHDSFISPQKDGSVIMELRGKELIRGEPDASSFPSGGIRATFEARGYTVWDITSPAFIYDNGDTKTLCIPTAFCGYNGEALDQKTPLLRSMEAISRQAVRICRLFGDNLTQRVTTSVGPEQEYFIVDRETYLKRKDLIFTGRTLFGAMPPKGQEMEDHYFGAIKERVSNYMK
;
A
#
# COMPACT_ATOMS: atom_id res chain seq x y z
N MET A 1 -9.91 31.56 -14.07
CA MET A 1 -11.05 30.62 -14.15
C MET A 1 -10.55 29.35 -13.47
N SER A 2 -11.13 28.95 -12.33
CA SER A 2 -10.78 27.67 -11.74
C SER A 2 -11.31 26.58 -12.66
N GLU A 3 -10.44 25.74 -13.20
CA GLU A 3 -10.86 24.54 -13.91
C GLU A 3 -11.73 23.72 -12.97
N TYR A 4 -12.93 23.40 -13.42
CA TYR A 4 -13.81 22.50 -12.68
C TYR A 4 -13.18 21.11 -12.70
N LEU A 5 -12.72 20.66 -11.54
CA LEU A 5 -12.19 19.31 -11.37
C LEU A 5 -13.35 18.29 -11.33
N ASP A 6 -13.41 17.41 -12.30
CA ASP A 6 -14.31 16.27 -12.28
C ASP A 6 -13.80 15.20 -11.29
N ILE A 7 -14.09 15.40 -10.01
CA ILE A 7 -13.65 14.52 -8.93
C ILE A 7 -14.06 13.05 -9.15
N PRO A 8 -15.32 12.74 -9.60
CA PRO A 8 -15.70 11.36 -9.87
C PRO A 8 -14.84 10.65 -10.91
N SER A 9 -14.40 11.33 -11.95
CA SER A 9 -13.51 10.72 -12.94
C SER A 9 -12.05 10.67 -12.52
N LEU A 10 -11.64 11.59 -11.65
CA LEU A 10 -10.27 11.66 -11.12
C LEU A 10 -10.05 10.62 -10.02
N TYR A 11 -11.05 10.39 -9.17
CA TYR A 11 -10.91 9.48 -8.03
C TYR A 11 -10.64 8.04 -8.47
N GLY A 12 -9.50 7.50 -8.05
CA GLY A 12 -9.08 6.14 -8.39
C GLY A 12 -8.59 5.95 -9.82
N SER A 13 -8.40 7.01 -10.62
CA SER A 13 -7.91 6.92 -12.00
C SER A 13 -6.51 6.29 -12.11
N SER A 14 -5.69 6.42 -11.09
CA SER A 14 -4.34 5.85 -11.00
C SER A 14 -4.30 4.50 -10.26
N VAL A 15 -5.44 3.80 -10.13
CA VAL A 15 -5.55 2.53 -9.41
C VAL A 15 -5.91 1.41 -10.37
N PHE A 16 -5.18 0.29 -10.31
CA PHE A 16 -5.52 -0.95 -11.00
C PHE A 16 -6.74 -1.59 -10.33
N SER A 17 -7.88 -0.96 -10.53
CA SER A 17 -9.14 -1.27 -9.88
C SER A 17 -9.77 -2.55 -10.44
N GLU A 18 -10.81 -3.02 -9.78
CA GLU A 18 -11.62 -4.15 -10.28
C GLU A 18 -12.18 -3.89 -11.69
N LYS A 19 -12.50 -2.63 -12.00
CA LYS A 19 -12.93 -2.22 -13.35
C LYS A 19 -11.83 -2.47 -14.39
N GLU A 20 -10.58 -2.10 -14.07
CA GLU A 20 -9.42 -2.34 -14.94
C GLU A 20 -9.12 -3.83 -15.07
N MET A 21 -9.20 -4.59 -13.97
CA MET A 21 -9.03 -6.04 -13.98
C MET A 21 -10.05 -6.72 -14.91
N ARG A 22 -11.33 -6.36 -14.80
CA ARG A 22 -12.40 -6.91 -15.65
C ARG A 22 -12.23 -6.58 -17.13
N ALA A 23 -11.73 -5.40 -17.44
CA ALA A 23 -11.53 -4.96 -18.82
C ALA A 23 -10.34 -5.65 -19.50
N ARG A 24 -9.32 -6.08 -18.72
CA ARG A 24 -8.03 -6.54 -19.25
C ARG A 24 -7.78 -8.03 -19.09
N LEU A 25 -8.44 -8.68 -18.14
CA LEU A 25 -8.27 -10.10 -17.89
C LEU A 25 -9.31 -10.93 -18.67
N PRO A 26 -8.92 -12.12 -19.16
CA PRO A 26 -9.90 -13.10 -19.63
C PRO A 26 -10.91 -13.40 -18.52
N ARG A 27 -12.18 -13.55 -18.89
CA ARG A 27 -13.29 -13.71 -17.93
C ARG A 27 -13.05 -14.78 -16.88
N GLU A 28 -12.51 -15.93 -17.25
CA GLU A 28 -12.26 -17.03 -16.32
C GLU A 28 -11.09 -16.75 -15.37
N ILE A 29 -10.06 -16.07 -15.85
CA ILE A 29 -8.95 -15.59 -15.01
C ILE A 29 -9.46 -14.58 -13.98
N TYR A 30 -10.24 -13.59 -14.44
CA TYR A 30 -10.84 -12.62 -13.53
C TYR A 30 -11.70 -13.28 -12.45
N LYS A 31 -12.54 -14.25 -12.80
CA LYS A 31 -13.37 -14.97 -11.82
C LYS A 31 -12.53 -15.68 -10.76
N ARG A 32 -11.44 -16.34 -11.17
CA ARG A 32 -10.52 -17.01 -10.23
C ARG A 32 -9.81 -16.02 -9.34
N LEU A 33 -9.31 -14.90 -9.89
CA LEU A 33 -8.72 -13.82 -9.11
C LEU A 33 -9.72 -13.26 -8.09
N ALA A 34 -10.93 -12.94 -8.51
CA ALA A 34 -11.98 -12.43 -7.64
C ALA A 34 -12.36 -13.43 -6.54
N ALA A 35 -12.35 -14.74 -6.82
CA ALA A 35 -12.55 -15.77 -5.81
C ALA A 35 -11.42 -15.76 -4.78
N SER A 36 -10.15 -15.73 -5.20
CA SER A 36 -9.01 -15.62 -4.28
C SER A 36 -9.07 -14.34 -3.43
N MET A 37 -9.45 -13.20 -4.03
CA MET A 37 -9.65 -11.95 -3.29
C MET A 37 -10.74 -12.07 -2.22
N ALA A 38 -11.82 -12.78 -2.52
CA ALA A 38 -12.94 -12.96 -1.59
C ALA A 38 -12.63 -13.98 -0.48
N THR A 39 -11.93 -15.07 -0.80
CA THR A 39 -11.66 -16.16 0.14
C THR A 39 -10.35 -15.98 0.90
N GLY A 40 -9.38 -15.26 0.34
CA GLY A 40 -8.01 -15.18 0.85
C GLY A 40 -7.17 -16.41 0.53
N GLU A 41 -7.62 -17.25 -0.41
CA GLU A 41 -6.84 -18.39 -0.89
C GLU A 41 -5.63 -17.95 -1.71
N GLU A 42 -4.62 -18.82 -1.73
CA GLU A 42 -3.38 -18.59 -2.47
C GLU A 42 -3.65 -18.38 -3.96
N LEU A 43 -2.93 -17.45 -4.55
CA LEU A 43 -3.08 -17.11 -5.96
C LEU A 43 -2.44 -18.18 -6.84
N ASP A 44 -3.23 -18.75 -7.73
CA ASP A 44 -2.75 -19.71 -8.72
C ASP A 44 -1.70 -19.07 -9.66
N PRO A 45 -0.57 -19.75 -9.97
CA PRO A 45 0.47 -19.19 -10.82
C PRO A 45 0.02 -18.69 -12.18
N ALA A 46 -0.90 -19.40 -12.86
CA ALA A 46 -1.39 -18.96 -14.16
C ALA A 46 -2.29 -17.70 -14.04
N VAL A 47 -3.04 -17.58 -12.94
CA VAL A 47 -3.81 -16.36 -12.64
C VAL A 47 -2.85 -15.21 -12.32
N ALA A 48 -1.79 -15.47 -11.57
CA ALA A 48 -0.77 -14.48 -11.26
C ALA A 48 -0.07 -13.96 -12.51
N ASP A 49 0.34 -14.84 -13.42
CA ASP A 49 1.02 -14.46 -14.68
C ASP A 49 0.11 -13.60 -15.57
N ALA A 50 -1.15 -14.00 -15.74
CA ALA A 50 -2.11 -13.21 -16.51
C ALA A 50 -2.37 -11.85 -15.86
N THR A 51 -2.48 -11.81 -14.53
CA THR A 51 -2.71 -10.57 -13.78
C THR A 51 -1.50 -9.65 -13.86
N ALA A 52 -0.29 -10.17 -13.69
CA ALA A 52 0.95 -9.41 -13.82
C ALA A 52 1.09 -8.81 -15.22
N SER A 53 0.78 -9.59 -16.27
CA SER A 53 0.82 -9.10 -17.63
C SER A 53 -0.18 -7.97 -17.88
N ALA A 54 -1.41 -8.11 -17.39
CA ALA A 54 -2.46 -7.08 -17.50
C ALA A 54 -2.09 -5.81 -16.70
N MET A 55 -1.59 -5.98 -15.49
CA MET A 55 -1.13 -4.89 -14.62
C MET A 55 0.02 -4.11 -15.26
N LYS A 56 1.01 -4.82 -15.84
CA LYS A 56 2.11 -4.21 -16.59
C LYS A 56 1.60 -3.41 -17.79
N ALA A 57 0.74 -4.00 -18.61
CA ALA A 57 0.19 -3.33 -19.79
C ALA A 57 -0.52 -2.04 -19.40
N TRP A 58 -1.37 -2.09 -18.37
CA TRP A 58 -2.05 -0.93 -17.83
C TRP A 58 -1.07 0.12 -17.30
N ALA A 59 -0.04 -0.29 -16.55
CA ALA A 59 0.94 0.62 -15.99
C ALA A 59 1.74 1.36 -17.08
N ILE A 60 2.12 0.66 -18.16
CA ILE A 60 2.81 1.25 -19.31
C ILE A 60 1.92 2.28 -20.00
N GLU A 61 0.64 1.98 -20.20
CA GLU A 61 -0.34 2.92 -20.76
C GLU A 61 -0.50 4.18 -19.88
N GLN A 62 -0.34 4.04 -18.56
CA GLN A 62 -0.31 5.17 -17.62
C GLN A 62 1.03 5.93 -17.61
N GLY A 63 2.04 5.43 -18.35
CA GLY A 63 3.37 6.03 -18.47
C GLY A 63 4.39 5.52 -17.46
N ALA A 64 4.11 4.44 -16.74
CA ALA A 64 5.09 3.86 -15.84
C ALA A 64 6.18 3.12 -16.61
N THR A 65 7.44 3.27 -16.16
CA THR A 65 8.63 2.60 -16.71
C THR A 65 9.20 1.55 -15.75
N HIS A 66 8.82 1.62 -14.50
CA HIS A 66 9.28 0.80 -13.39
C HIS A 66 8.11 0.33 -12.55
N TYR A 67 8.35 -0.71 -11.78
CA TYR A 67 7.45 -1.15 -10.71
C TYR A 67 8.21 -1.28 -9.40
N THR A 68 7.49 -1.29 -8.29
CA THR A 68 8.06 -1.49 -6.97
C THR A 68 7.18 -2.39 -6.13
N HIS A 69 7.82 -3.26 -5.35
CA HIS A 69 7.19 -3.93 -4.23
C HIS A 69 7.11 -2.92 -3.08
N TRP A 70 5.90 -2.49 -2.77
CA TRP A 70 5.64 -1.42 -1.80
C TRP A 70 5.12 -2.02 -0.49
N PHE A 71 5.83 -1.81 0.61
CA PHE A 71 5.50 -2.41 1.90
C PHE A 71 5.97 -1.56 3.08
N GLN A 72 5.51 -1.90 4.28
CA GLN A 72 5.77 -1.20 5.54
C GLN A 72 6.61 -2.10 6.47
N PRO A 73 7.93 -2.09 6.39
CA PRO A 73 8.77 -2.88 7.28
C PRO A 73 8.65 -2.41 8.74
N LEU A 74 9.03 -3.27 9.68
CA LEU A 74 8.95 -2.97 11.12
C LEU A 74 9.79 -1.76 11.57
N THR A 75 10.64 -1.24 10.70
CA THR A 75 11.41 -0.02 10.91
C THR A 75 10.58 1.26 10.89
N GLY A 76 9.32 1.19 10.47
CA GLY A 76 8.40 2.32 10.42
C GLY A 76 8.53 3.22 9.17
N THR A 77 9.51 2.96 8.31
CA THR A 77 9.69 3.69 7.05
C THR A 77 9.17 2.84 5.89
N THR A 78 8.40 3.43 4.98
CA THR A 78 7.98 2.75 3.75
C THR A 78 9.19 2.26 2.98
N ALA A 79 9.17 1.00 2.57
CA ALA A 79 10.21 0.40 1.75
C ALA A 79 9.68 0.16 0.33
N GLU A 80 10.56 0.38 -0.62
CA GLU A 80 10.30 0.23 -2.05
C GLU A 80 11.48 -0.49 -2.69
N LYS A 81 11.20 -1.59 -3.36
CA LYS A 81 12.17 -2.26 -4.23
C LYS A 81 11.79 -1.95 -5.67
N HIS A 82 12.47 -0.98 -6.25
CA HIS A 82 12.26 -0.59 -7.64
C HIS A 82 12.92 -1.55 -8.61
N ASP A 83 12.15 -2.00 -9.57
CA ASP A 83 12.61 -2.82 -10.69
C ASP A 83 12.12 -2.21 -12.02
N SER A 84 12.94 -2.31 -13.06
CA SER A 84 12.51 -1.94 -14.40
C SER A 84 11.66 -3.05 -15.03
N PHE A 85 10.71 -2.69 -15.88
CA PHE A 85 10.04 -3.67 -16.74
C PHE A 85 10.95 -4.29 -17.80
N ILE A 86 12.13 -3.70 -18.04
CA ILE A 86 13.05 -4.13 -19.09
C ILE A 86 13.72 -5.46 -18.72
N SER A 87 13.61 -6.44 -19.61
CA SER A 87 14.27 -7.74 -19.51
C SER A 87 15.10 -8.00 -20.78
N PRO A 88 16.44 -7.94 -20.69
CA PRO A 88 17.32 -8.26 -21.81
C PRO A 88 17.21 -9.72 -22.22
N GLN A 89 17.18 -9.98 -23.52
CA GLN A 89 17.13 -11.32 -24.10
C GLN A 89 18.52 -11.75 -24.59
N LYS A 90 18.70 -13.06 -24.76
CA LYS A 90 19.99 -13.64 -25.20
C LYS A 90 20.42 -13.19 -26.59
N ASP A 91 19.49 -12.82 -27.43
CA ASP A 91 19.73 -12.32 -28.79
C ASP A 91 20.05 -10.82 -28.86
N GLY A 92 20.15 -10.15 -27.69
CA GLY A 92 20.39 -8.72 -27.58
C GLY A 92 19.14 -7.85 -27.70
N SER A 93 17.99 -8.45 -27.92
CA SER A 93 16.72 -7.74 -27.86
C SER A 93 16.28 -7.44 -26.41
N VAL A 94 15.28 -6.61 -26.25
CA VAL A 94 14.72 -6.25 -24.95
C VAL A 94 13.20 -6.44 -25.00
N ILE A 95 12.67 -7.10 -24.00
CA ILE A 95 11.24 -7.18 -23.78
C ILE A 95 10.84 -6.44 -22.51
N MET A 96 9.59 -6.06 -22.40
CA MET A 96 9.02 -5.53 -21.17
C MET A 96 8.16 -6.60 -20.51
N GLU A 97 8.51 -6.98 -19.29
CA GLU A 97 7.79 -8.02 -18.57
C GLU A 97 7.59 -7.67 -17.09
N LEU A 98 6.53 -8.22 -16.53
CA LEU A 98 6.28 -8.41 -15.11
C LEU A 98 5.72 -9.82 -14.99
N ARG A 99 6.35 -10.67 -14.23
CA ARG A 99 5.99 -12.08 -14.10
C ARG A 99 5.12 -12.31 -12.88
N GLY A 100 4.23 -13.28 -12.97
CA GLY A 100 3.37 -13.67 -11.84
C GLY A 100 4.15 -14.11 -10.59
N LYS A 101 5.34 -14.69 -10.78
CA LYS A 101 6.21 -15.05 -9.66
C LYS A 101 6.57 -13.84 -8.78
N GLU A 102 6.69 -12.64 -9.35
CA GLU A 102 6.97 -11.42 -8.59
C GLU A 102 5.77 -11.00 -7.72
N LEU A 103 4.56 -11.40 -8.10
CA LEU A 103 3.36 -11.21 -7.30
C LEU A 103 3.23 -12.25 -6.19
N ILE A 104 3.51 -13.53 -6.50
CA ILE A 104 3.36 -14.64 -5.55
C ILE A 104 4.48 -14.64 -4.53
N ARG A 105 5.72 -14.45 -4.99
CA ARG A 105 6.91 -14.51 -4.15
C ARG A 105 8.04 -13.68 -4.73
N GLY A 106 8.03 -12.41 -4.43
CA GLY A 106 9.16 -11.53 -4.71
C GLY A 106 10.28 -11.75 -3.70
N GLU A 107 11.52 -11.62 -4.13
CA GLU A 107 12.69 -11.74 -3.27
C GLU A 107 13.35 -10.36 -3.09
N PRO A 108 12.93 -9.56 -2.09
CA PRO A 108 13.61 -8.33 -1.79
C PRO A 108 14.94 -8.64 -1.13
N ASP A 109 15.99 -7.98 -1.57
CA ASP A 109 17.24 -7.98 -0.82
C ASP A 109 17.10 -7.02 0.37
N ALA A 110 17.06 -7.59 1.57
CA ALA A 110 16.96 -6.79 2.81
C ALA A 110 18.13 -5.83 3.00
N SER A 111 19.28 -6.06 2.36
CA SER A 111 20.43 -5.16 2.40
C SER A 111 20.17 -3.83 1.71
N SER A 112 19.17 -3.74 0.83
CA SER A 112 18.77 -2.51 0.14
C SER A 112 17.84 -1.61 0.94
N PHE A 113 17.40 -2.00 2.13
CA PHE A 113 16.52 -1.18 2.96
C PHE A 113 17.31 -0.07 3.65
N PRO A 114 16.84 1.21 3.55
CA PRO A 114 17.56 2.37 4.13
C PRO A 114 17.81 2.26 5.63
N SER A 115 17.01 1.48 6.33
CA SER A 115 17.05 1.26 7.77
C SER A 115 17.63 -0.09 8.15
N GLY A 116 18.24 -0.80 7.21
CA GLY A 116 18.96 -2.02 7.47
C GLY A 116 20.07 -1.81 8.48
N GLY A 117 19.70 -1.49 9.73
CA GLY A 117 20.61 -1.58 10.85
C GLY A 117 21.24 -2.96 10.86
N ILE A 118 22.43 -3.08 11.40
CA ILE A 118 23.29 -4.27 11.40
C ILE A 118 22.53 -5.58 11.74
N ARG A 119 21.43 -5.48 12.46
CA ARG A 119 20.54 -6.61 12.81
C ARG A 119 19.52 -6.94 11.72
N ALA A 120 18.98 -5.94 11.05
CA ALA A 120 17.87 -6.12 10.12
C ALA A 120 18.26 -6.89 8.86
N THR A 121 19.49 -6.75 8.38
CA THR A 121 19.97 -7.45 7.17
C THR A 121 20.11 -8.95 7.34
N PHE A 122 20.39 -9.42 8.55
CA PHE A 122 20.53 -10.86 8.81
C PHE A 122 19.17 -11.50 9.17
N GLU A 123 18.33 -10.80 9.90
CA GLU A 123 17.03 -11.28 10.39
C GLU A 123 15.90 -11.03 9.39
N ALA A 124 16.04 -10.06 8.49
CA ALA A 124 15.00 -9.65 7.54
C ALA A 124 15.06 -10.40 6.20
N ARG A 125 15.62 -11.60 6.16
CA ARG A 125 15.54 -12.46 4.98
C ARG A 125 14.15 -13.05 4.86
N GLY A 126 13.49 -12.73 3.76
CA GLY A 126 12.14 -13.15 3.54
C GLY A 126 11.72 -12.95 2.09
N TYR A 127 10.44 -12.92 1.89
CA TYR A 127 9.82 -12.72 0.59
C TYR A 127 8.64 -11.75 0.70
N THR A 128 8.36 -11.08 -0.40
CA THR A 128 7.17 -10.26 -0.56
C THR A 128 6.08 -11.07 -1.26
N VAL A 129 4.85 -10.84 -0.84
CA VAL A 129 3.65 -11.40 -1.48
C VAL A 129 2.69 -10.26 -1.77
N TRP A 130 2.17 -10.18 -2.99
CA TRP A 130 1.15 -9.20 -3.30
C TRP A 130 -0.05 -9.38 -2.35
N ASP A 131 -0.42 -8.31 -1.69
CA ASP A 131 -1.68 -8.26 -0.97
C ASP A 131 -2.83 -8.04 -1.95
N ILE A 132 -3.47 -9.11 -2.36
CA ILE A 132 -4.58 -9.08 -3.34
C ILE A 132 -5.80 -8.30 -2.84
N THR A 133 -5.88 -7.94 -1.57
CA THR A 133 -6.92 -7.08 -1.00
C THR A 133 -6.63 -5.59 -1.16
N SER A 134 -5.40 -5.25 -1.57
CA SER A 134 -4.94 -3.89 -1.83
C SER A 134 -4.63 -3.74 -3.31
N PRO A 135 -5.30 -2.84 -4.04
CA PRO A 135 -5.04 -2.66 -5.46
C PRO A 135 -3.67 -2.03 -5.70
N ALA A 136 -3.01 -2.45 -6.78
CA ALA A 136 -1.83 -1.75 -7.28
C ALA A 136 -2.20 -0.36 -7.81
N PHE A 137 -1.25 0.57 -7.78
CA PHE A 137 -1.50 1.95 -8.17
C PHE A 137 -0.27 2.58 -8.82
N ILE A 138 -0.50 3.65 -9.58
CA ILE A 138 0.59 4.46 -10.14
C ILE A 138 0.93 5.58 -9.17
N TYR A 139 2.18 5.62 -8.77
CA TYR A 139 2.77 6.77 -8.10
C TYR A 139 3.41 7.69 -9.14
N ASP A 140 2.96 8.92 -9.17
CA ASP A 140 3.45 9.98 -10.07
C ASP A 140 4.11 11.06 -9.22
N ASN A 141 5.42 11.22 -9.35
CA ASN A 141 6.18 12.26 -8.65
C ASN A 141 6.44 13.52 -9.51
N GLY A 142 5.79 13.59 -10.67
CA GLY A 142 5.95 14.67 -11.65
C GLY A 142 7.00 14.39 -12.71
N ASP A 143 8.10 13.74 -12.38
CA ASP A 143 9.18 13.42 -13.33
C ASP A 143 9.08 11.98 -13.85
N THR A 144 8.67 11.06 -13.00
CA THR A 144 8.57 9.62 -13.32
C THR A 144 7.31 9.02 -12.75
N LYS A 145 6.84 7.95 -13.41
CA LYS A 145 5.72 7.14 -12.93
C LYS A 145 6.16 5.73 -12.63
N THR A 146 5.76 5.23 -11.48
CA THR A 146 6.10 3.90 -10.99
C THR A 146 4.84 3.13 -10.63
N LEU A 147 4.74 1.88 -11.07
CA LEU A 147 3.72 0.97 -10.61
C LEU A 147 4.07 0.50 -9.19
N CYS A 148 3.26 0.88 -8.21
CA CYS A 148 3.38 0.41 -6.82
C CYS A 148 2.48 -0.81 -6.61
N ILE A 149 3.08 -1.92 -6.20
CA ILE A 149 2.38 -3.17 -5.89
C ILE A 149 2.40 -3.35 -4.38
N PRO A 150 1.27 -3.14 -3.67
CA PRO A 150 1.21 -3.33 -2.22
C PRO A 150 1.49 -4.78 -1.86
N THR A 151 2.50 -5.01 -1.02
CA THR A 151 2.93 -6.34 -0.63
C THR A 151 3.00 -6.51 0.88
N ALA A 152 2.82 -7.72 1.35
CA ALA A 152 3.24 -8.17 2.66
C ALA A 152 4.68 -8.67 2.58
N PHE A 153 5.44 -8.53 3.66
CA PHE A 153 6.81 -9.01 3.77
C PHE A 153 6.93 -9.99 4.94
N CYS A 154 7.28 -11.22 4.62
CA CYS A 154 7.35 -12.33 5.57
C CYS A 154 8.71 -13.02 5.55
N GLY A 155 9.17 -13.47 6.71
CA GLY A 155 10.30 -14.37 6.82
C GLY A 155 10.00 -15.76 6.24
N TYR A 156 11.06 -16.50 5.91
CA TYR A 156 10.91 -17.87 5.35
C TYR A 156 10.25 -18.86 6.32
N ASN A 157 10.32 -18.59 7.61
CA ASN A 157 9.63 -19.38 8.64
C ASN A 157 8.22 -18.83 8.99
N GLY A 158 7.76 -17.81 8.25
CA GLY A 158 6.46 -17.21 8.45
C GLY A 158 6.40 -16.07 9.48
N GLU A 159 7.55 -15.57 9.93
CA GLU A 159 7.58 -14.38 10.78
C GLU A 159 7.09 -13.15 10.01
N ALA A 160 6.39 -12.27 10.71
CA ALA A 160 6.05 -10.96 10.18
C ALA A 160 7.29 -10.06 10.22
N LEU A 161 7.71 -9.57 9.05
CA LEU A 161 8.81 -8.62 8.90
C LEU A 161 8.32 -7.21 8.54
N ASP A 162 7.00 -7.04 8.47
CA ASP A 162 6.34 -5.77 8.18
C ASP A 162 5.16 -5.52 9.12
N GLN A 163 4.53 -4.37 8.97
CA GLN A 163 3.35 -3.98 9.73
C GLN A 163 2.05 -4.56 9.13
N LYS A 164 2.05 -4.88 7.85
CA LYS A 164 0.86 -5.36 7.13
C LYS A 164 0.54 -6.82 7.45
N THR A 165 1.53 -7.68 7.59
CA THR A 165 1.32 -9.09 7.93
C THR A 165 0.53 -9.27 9.23
N PRO A 166 0.87 -8.62 10.36
CA PRO A 166 0.05 -8.67 11.57
C PRO A 166 -1.37 -8.16 11.35
N LEU A 167 -1.55 -7.08 10.58
CA LEU A 167 -2.86 -6.54 10.25
C LEU A 167 -3.72 -7.56 9.51
N LEU A 168 -3.21 -8.14 8.42
CA LEU A 168 -3.94 -9.13 7.63
C LEU A 168 -4.29 -10.38 8.46
N ARG A 169 -3.38 -10.84 9.31
CA ARG A 169 -3.62 -11.94 10.24
C ARG A 169 -4.70 -11.61 11.28
N SER A 170 -4.72 -10.38 11.78
CA SER A 170 -5.74 -9.93 12.73
C SER A 170 -7.12 -9.85 12.07
N MET A 171 -7.20 -9.38 10.83
CA MET A 171 -8.44 -9.35 10.04
C MET A 171 -8.98 -10.76 9.80
N GLU A 172 -8.11 -11.73 9.51
CA GLU A 172 -8.50 -13.12 9.36
C GLU A 172 -8.97 -13.74 10.70
N ALA A 173 -8.29 -13.42 11.78
CA ALA A 173 -8.66 -13.90 13.11
C ALA A 173 -10.04 -13.38 13.54
N ILE A 174 -10.32 -12.09 13.35
CA ILE A 174 -11.62 -11.51 13.68
C ILE A 174 -12.72 -12.01 12.76
N SER A 175 -12.44 -12.21 11.47
CA SER A 175 -13.39 -12.78 10.52
C SER A 175 -13.93 -14.14 11.01
N ARG A 176 -13.02 -15.03 11.44
CA ARG A 176 -13.42 -16.35 11.98
C ARG A 176 -14.35 -16.24 13.19
N GLN A 177 -14.10 -15.30 14.08
CA GLN A 177 -14.97 -15.12 15.26
C GLN A 177 -16.29 -14.45 14.88
N ALA A 178 -16.28 -13.46 13.99
CA ALA A 178 -17.49 -12.81 13.51
C ALA A 178 -18.42 -13.78 12.77
N VAL A 179 -17.90 -14.67 11.93
CA VAL A 179 -18.69 -15.74 11.27
C VAL A 179 -19.34 -16.66 12.31
N ARG A 180 -18.64 -17.00 13.41
CA ARG A 180 -19.25 -17.78 14.51
C ARG A 180 -20.44 -17.05 15.13
N ILE A 181 -20.33 -15.75 15.33
CA ILE A 181 -21.43 -14.92 15.85
C ILE A 181 -22.59 -14.88 14.85
N CYS A 182 -22.34 -14.68 13.56
CA CYS A 182 -23.38 -14.71 12.51
C CYS A 182 -24.16 -16.03 12.56
N ARG A 183 -23.47 -17.15 12.72
CA ARG A 183 -24.11 -18.46 12.83
C ARG A 183 -25.01 -18.60 14.08
N LEU A 184 -24.63 -18.02 15.21
CA LEU A 184 -25.45 -17.98 16.41
C LEU A 184 -26.77 -17.20 16.22
N PHE A 185 -26.75 -16.20 15.30
CA PHE A 185 -27.96 -15.47 14.91
C PHE A 185 -28.70 -16.09 13.72
N GLY A 186 -28.33 -17.31 13.31
CA GLY A 186 -29.03 -18.07 12.27
C GLY A 186 -28.54 -17.83 10.85
N ASP A 187 -27.53 -16.99 10.63
CA ASP A 187 -26.90 -16.79 9.32
C ASP A 187 -25.86 -17.90 9.06
N ASN A 188 -26.25 -18.89 8.27
CA ASN A 188 -25.40 -19.99 7.85
C ASN A 188 -24.77 -19.79 6.46
N LEU A 189 -25.04 -18.67 5.80
CA LEU A 189 -24.56 -18.37 4.45
C LEU A 189 -23.27 -17.57 4.47
N THR A 190 -23.11 -16.67 5.43
CA THR A 190 -21.90 -15.84 5.56
C THR A 190 -20.69 -16.73 5.86
N GLN A 191 -19.70 -16.68 4.97
CA GLN A 191 -18.44 -17.44 5.10
C GLN A 191 -17.27 -16.57 5.54
N ARG A 192 -17.33 -15.27 5.29
CA ARG A 192 -16.30 -14.30 5.64
C ARG A 192 -16.92 -12.97 6.06
N VAL A 193 -16.32 -12.36 7.06
CA VAL A 193 -16.63 -11.00 7.51
C VAL A 193 -15.38 -10.16 7.33
N THR A 194 -15.51 -9.03 6.65
CA THR A 194 -14.40 -8.10 6.43
C THR A 194 -14.51 -6.90 7.35
N THR A 195 -13.39 -6.40 7.79
CA THR A 195 -13.29 -5.13 8.52
C THR A 195 -13.00 -4.00 7.54
N SER A 196 -13.52 -2.84 7.82
CA SER A 196 -13.18 -1.60 7.11
C SER A 196 -12.53 -0.61 8.07
N VAL A 197 -11.70 0.27 7.53
CA VAL A 197 -11.06 1.34 8.27
C VAL A 197 -11.22 2.65 7.50
N GLY A 198 -11.48 3.74 8.22
CA GLY A 198 -11.43 5.10 7.69
C GLY A 198 -10.18 5.79 8.23
N PRO A 199 -9.08 5.85 7.47
CA PRO A 199 -7.88 6.53 7.93
C PRO A 199 -8.10 8.04 7.96
N GLU A 200 -7.58 8.67 9.02
CA GLU A 200 -7.58 10.11 9.19
C GLU A 200 -6.16 10.61 9.36
N GLN A 201 -5.90 11.82 8.89
CA GLN A 201 -4.66 12.52 9.15
C GLN A 201 -4.95 13.74 10.02
N GLU A 202 -4.27 13.82 11.15
CA GLU A 202 -4.31 14.97 12.04
C GLU A 202 -2.94 15.61 12.09
N TYR A 203 -2.89 16.91 11.84
CA TYR A 203 -1.64 17.66 11.87
C TYR A 203 -1.88 19.10 12.27
N PHE A 204 -0.85 19.67 12.90
CA PHE A 204 -0.82 21.09 13.25
C PHE A 204 0.08 21.84 12.28
N ILE A 205 -0.40 22.98 11.81
CA ILE A 205 0.40 23.88 10.99
C ILE A 205 1.21 24.80 11.92
N VAL A 206 2.52 24.83 11.69
CA VAL A 206 3.44 25.69 12.43
C VAL A 206 4.12 26.68 11.48
N ASP A 207 4.51 27.83 12.01
CA ASP A 207 5.28 28.80 11.24
C ASP A 207 6.65 28.24 10.87
N ARG A 208 7.00 28.30 9.57
CA ARG A 208 8.24 27.72 9.06
C ARG A 208 9.49 28.34 9.65
N GLU A 209 9.52 29.67 9.80
CA GLU A 209 10.69 30.35 10.36
C GLU A 209 10.90 29.98 11.83
N THR A 210 9.81 29.84 12.56
CA THR A 210 9.83 29.36 13.95
C THR A 210 10.29 27.91 14.02
N TYR A 211 9.80 27.05 13.13
CA TYR A 211 10.21 25.64 13.01
C TYR A 211 11.71 25.51 12.75
N LEU A 212 12.27 26.31 11.83
CA LEU A 212 13.69 26.25 11.48
C LEU A 212 14.63 26.66 12.64
N LYS A 213 14.12 27.30 13.67
CA LYS A 213 14.87 27.60 14.92
C LYS A 213 14.84 26.44 15.93
N ARG A 214 13.99 25.43 15.70
CA ARG A 214 13.75 24.31 16.59
C ARG A 214 14.48 23.05 16.09
N LYS A 215 15.72 22.89 16.51
CA LYS A 215 16.55 21.74 16.12
C LYS A 215 15.98 20.39 16.56
N ASP A 216 15.29 20.35 17.71
CA ASP A 216 14.59 19.18 18.20
C ASP A 216 13.50 18.72 17.22
N LEU A 217 12.68 19.64 16.71
CA LEU A 217 11.65 19.32 15.73
C LEU A 217 12.24 18.87 14.38
N ILE A 218 13.32 19.54 13.93
CA ILE A 218 13.98 19.22 12.66
C ILE A 218 14.60 17.82 12.68
N PHE A 219 15.33 17.50 13.74
CA PHE A 219 16.11 16.25 13.79
C PHE A 219 15.33 15.05 14.34
N THR A 220 14.32 15.27 15.16
CA THR A 220 13.59 14.16 15.82
C THR A 220 12.09 14.10 15.50
N GLY A 221 11.55 15.11 14.80
CA GLY A 221 10.12 15.20 14.51
C GLY A 221 9.22 15.44 15.73
N ARG A 222 9.81 15.73 16.91
CA ARG A 222 9.07 15.95 18.15
C ARG A 222 9.74 16.98 19.05
N THR A 223 8.96 17.56 19.95
CA THR A 223 9.51 18.41 21.01
C THR A 223 10.28 17.58 22.03
N LEU A 224 11.56 17.88 22.24
CA LEU A 224 12.38 17.29 23.29
C LEU A 224 12.35 18.13 24.57
N PHE A 225 12.34 19.45 24.41
CA PHE A 225 12.32 20.40 25.51
C PHE A 225 11.25 21.47 25.26
N GLY A 226 10.55 21.86 26.32
CA GLY A 226 9.52 22.90 26.28
C GLY A 226 8.15 22.40 26.70
N ALA A 227 7.17 23.28 26.61
CA ALA A 227 5.80 22.95 26.95
C ALA A 227 5.18 21.99 25.94
N MET A 228 4.34 21.12 26.43
CA MET A 228 3.42 20.34 25.56
C MET A 228 2.55 21.30 24.75
N PRO A 229 2.06 20.86 23.57
CA PRO A 229 1.07 21.65 22.83
C PRO A 229 -0.16 21.92 23.73
N PRO A 230 -0.82 23.06 23.60
CA PRO A 230 -1.94 23.45 24.44
C PRO A 230 -3.16 22.54 24.32
N LYS A 231 -3.24 21.78 23.21
CA LYS A 231 -4.25 20.76 22.96
C LYS A 231 -3.59 19.44 22.59
N GLY A 232 -4.02 18.36 23.21
CA GLY A 232 -3.78 16.99 22.82
C GLY A 232 -5.04 16.38 22.17
N GLN A 233 -5.08 15.07 22.07
CA GLN A 233 -6.24 14.31 21.56
C GLN A 233 -7.07 13.69 22.69
N GLU A 234 -6.92 14.16 23.91
CA GLU A 234 -7.59 13.59 25.10
C GLU A 234 -9.06 13.97 25.20
N MET A 235 -9.43 15.10 24.57
CA MET A 235 -10.79 15.66 24.57
C MET A 235 -11.24 15.88 23.13
N GLU A 236 -12.54 15.79 22.89
CA GLU A 236 -13.13 16.05 21.55
C GLU A 236 -13.17 17.54 21.17
N ASP A 237 -12.64 18.42 21.97
CA ASP A 237 -12.67 19.86 21.75
C ASP A 237 -11.81 20.34 20.56
N HIS A 238 -10.88 19.52 20.08
CA HIS A 238 -10.06 19.81 18.90
C HIS A 238 -10.86 19.78 17.57
N TYR A 239 -12.03 19.17 17.57
CA TYR A 239 -12.95 19.22 16.40
C TYR A 239 -13.83 20.45 16.36
N PHE A 240 -13.86 21.25 17.41
CA PHE A 240 -14.68 22.44 17.49
C PHE A 240 -13.85 23.70 17.23
N GLY A 241 -14.29 24.50 16.27
CA GLY A 241 -13.67 25.76 15.95
C GLY A 241 -13.73 26.10 14.47
N ALA A 242 -13.50 27.36 14.16
CA ALA A 242 -13.44 27.82 12.78
C ALA A 242 -12.09 27.49 12.15
N ILE A 243 -12.12 26.98 10.93
CA ILE A 243 -10.91 26.83 10.11
C ILE A 243 -10.48 28.24 9.68
N LYS A 244 -9.30 28.67 10.11
CA LYS A 244 -8.73 29.95 9.72
C LYS A 244 -8.39 29.95 8.24
N GLU A 245 -8.53 31.11 7.58
CA GLU A 245 -8.26 31.26 6.15
C GLU A 245 -6.87 30.73 5.74
N ARG A 246 -5.83 30.99 6.54
CA ARG A 246 -4.47 30.50 6.30
C ARG A 246 -4.42 28.96 6.24
N VAL A 247 -5.17 28.27 7.10
CA VAL A 247 -5.27 26.81 7.12
C VAL A 247 -6.04 26.30 5.91
N SER A 248 -7.19 26.94 5.62
CA SER A 248 -8.01 26.62 4.46
C SER A 248 -7.24 26.77 3.15
N ASN A 249 -6.41 27.79 3.03
CA ASN A 249 -5.57 28.01 1.84
C ASN A 249 -4.44 26.99 1.70
N TYR A 250 -3.94 26.46 2.81
CA TYR A 250 -2.97 25.36 2.78
C TYR A 250 -3.62 24.04 2.34
N MET A 251 -4.87 23.81 2.71
CA MET A 251 -5.60 22.58 2.38
C MET A 251 -6.09 22.51 0.93
N LYS A 252 -6.10 23.61 0.20
CA LYS A 252 -6.45 23.70 -1.23
C LYS A 252 -5.26 23.38 -2.12
#